data_2304455d87b4296f98b6639b8a04832f
#
_entry.id   2304455d87b4296f98b6639b8a04832f
#
_cell.length_a   1.000
_cell.length_b   1.000
_cell.length_c   1.000
_cell.angle_alpha   90.00
_cell.angle_beta   90.00
_cell.angle_gamma   90.00
#
_symmetry.space_group_name_H-M   'P 1'
#
loop_
_entity.id
_entity.type
_entity.pdbx_description
1 polymer ?
#
loop_
_entity_poly.entity_id
_entity_poly.type
_entity_poly.pdbx_seq_one_letter_code
_entity_poly.pdbx_strand_id
1 'polypeptide(L)'
;MCGIGVIFKLLYITQENEQRFRIFTKKYIMMNIKYFLVLILILIFSIELSAQSLSGSWGYKIDGKQITLYGDKIRNYNNGGRSGTLKLAIYATSYPYNGGSINGYKLYETQLEPLDAGYSYNDISNTGWCTYPPTGSYSLTILLLEYSYNYEIVDYISLDGYTRF
;
A
#
# COMPACT_ATOMS: atom_id res chain seq x y z
N MET A 1 75.80 -22.14 6.45
CA MET A 1 74.92 -21.82 5.29
C MET A 1 73.49 -22.37 5.40
N CYS A 2 72.90 -22.44 6.61
CA CYS A 2 71.59 -23.07 6.79
C CYS A 2 70.40 -22.10 7.06
N GLY A 3 70.64 -20.76 7.16
CA GLY A 3 69.58 -19.82 7.55
C GLY A 3 68.76 -19.21 6.41
N ILE A 4 69.30 -19.10 5.19
CA ILE A 4 68.67 -18.39 4.07
C ILE A 4 67.42 -19.16 3.54
N GLY A 5 67.51 -20.49 3.45
CA GLY A 5 66.40 -21.32 2.97
C GLY A 5 65.19 -21.33 3.87
N VAL A 6 65.36 -21.16 5.18
CA VAL A 6 64.24 -21.08 6.15
C VAL A 6 63.50 -19.73 6.00
N ILE A 7 64.23 -18.63 5.79
CA ILE A 7 63.63 -17.30 5.62
C ILE A 7 62.81 -17.24 4.31
N PHE A 8 63.32 -17.78 3.21
CA PHE A 8 62.58 -17.85 1.96
C PHE A 8 61.30 -18.72 2.07
N LYS A 9 61.36 -19.82 2.80
CA LYS A 9 60.22 -20.68 3.02
C LYS A 9 59.14 -19.99 3.88
N LEU A 10 59.54 -19.25 4.90
CA LEU A 10 58.62 -18.45 5.74
C LEU A 10 57.97 -17.30 4.95
N LEU A 11 58.72 -16.57 4.13
CA LEU A 11 58.19 -15.52 3.26
C LEU A 11 57.21 -16.09 2.23
N TYR A 12 57.49 -17.24 1.66
CA TYR A 12 56.57 -17.93 0.74
C TYR A 12 55.26 -18.32 1.41
N ILE A 13 55.30 -18.88 2.61
CA ILE A 13 54.10 -19.29 3.39
C ILE A 13 53.28 -18.07 3.79
N THR A 14 53.88 -16.95 4.18
CA THR A 14 53.18 -15.73 4.50
C THR A 14 52.48 -15.13 3.28
N GLN A 15 53.11 -15.10 2.13
CA GLN A 15 52.53 -14.63 0.88
C GLN A 15 51.33 -15.52 0.45
N GLU A 16 51.43 -16.82 0.56
CA GLU A 16 50.36 -17.75 0.23
C GLU A 16 49.16 -17.57 1.18
N ASN A 17 49.40 -17.37 2.47
CA ASN A 17 48.35 -17.13 3.47
C ASN A 17 47.65 -15.79 3.26
N GLU A 18 48.37 -14.72 2.88
CA GLU A 18 47.77 -13.44 2.52
C GLU A 18 46.89 -13.55 1.27
N GLN A 19 47.33 -14.28 0.26
CA GLN A 19 46.56 -14.52 -0.96
C GLN A 19 45.25 -15.30 -0.64
N ARG A 20 45.34 -16.34 0.17
CA ARG A 20 44.20 -17.15 0.63
C ARG A 20 43.20 -16.28 1.44
N PHE A 21 43.72 -15.44 2.32
CA PHE A 21 42.88 -14.52 3.11
C PHE A 21 42.19 -13.48 2.23
N ARG A 22 42.87 -12.88 1.25
CA ARG A 22 42.27 -11.96 0.28
C ARG A 22 41.17 -12.62 -0.57
N ILE A 23 41.39 -13.84 -1.01
CA ILE A 23 40.40 -14.61 -1.77
C ILE A 23 39.19 -14.93 -0.90
N PHE A 24 39.40 -15.34 0.35
CA PHE A 24 38.33 -15.65 1.31
C PHE A 24 37.49 -14.40 1.64
N THR A 25 38.12 -13.28 1.96
CA THR A 25 37.43 -12.03 2.26
C THR A 25 36.66 -11.52 1.05
N LYS A 26 37.23 -11.57 -0.16
CA LYS A 26 36.54 -11.18 -1.39
C LYS A 26 35.31 -12.06 -1.65
N LYS A 27 35.45 -13.38 -1.47
CA LYS A 27 34.31 -14.32 -1.61
C LYS A 27 33.21 -14.06 -0.58
N TYR A 28 33.61 -13.79 0.67
CA TYR A 28 32.64 -13.49 1.76
C TYR A 28 31.90 -12.17 1.52
N ILE A 29 32.59 -11.12 1.09
CA ILE A 29 32.00 -9.82 0.74
C ILE A 29 31.04 -9.97 -0.44
N MET A 30 31.45 -10.68 -1.51
CA MET A 30 30.58 -10.90 -2.67
C MET A 30 29.33 -11.71 -2.32
N MET A 31 29.45 -12.70 -1.42
CA MET A 31 28.32 -13.48 -0.96
C MET A 31 27.32 -12.61 -0.17
N ASN A 32 27.80 -11.76 0.73
CA ASN A 32 26.96 -10.84 1.49
C ASN A 32 26.26 -9.80 0.59
N ILE A 33 26.96 -9.28 -0.41
CA ILE A 33 26.36 -8.36 -1.40
C ILE A 33 25.24 -9.07 -2.18
N LYS A 34 25.45 -10.32 -2.57
CA LYS A 34 24.46 -11.10 -3.30
C LYS A 34 23.18 -11.30 -2.46
N TYR A 35 23.30 -11.67 -1.19
CA TYR A 35 22.16 -11.82 -0.28
C TYR A 35 21.48 -10.47 0.00
N PHE A 36 22.24 -9.40 0.13
CA PHE A 36 21.71 -8.05 0.31
C PHE A 36 20.91 -7.57 -0.90
N LEU A 37 21.38 -7.84 -2.12
CA LEU A 37 20.66 -7.54 -3.35
C LEU A 37 19.37 -8.35 -3.49
N VAL A 38 19.38 -9.63 -3.10
CA VAL A 38 18.18 -10.47 -3.08
C VAL A 38 17.17 -9.95 -2.05
N LEU A 39 17.63 -9.52 -0.87
CA LEU A 39 16.77 -8.93 0.15
C LEU A 39 16.12 -7.62 -0.33
N ILE A 40 16.88 -6.75 -1.00
CA ILE A 40 16.36 -5.52 -1.63
C ILE A 40 15.33 -5.87 -2.70
N LEU A 41 15.60 -6.87 -3.53
CA LEU A 41 14.67 -7.30 -4.57
C LEU A 41 13.33 -7.80 -3.98
N ILE A 42 13.39 -8.57 -2.90
CA ILE A 42 12.20 -9.04 -2.17
C ILE A 42 11.42 -7.85 -1.58
N LEU A 43 12.11 -6.87 -1.00
CA LEU A 43 11.49 -5.66 -0.44
C LEU A 43 10.80 -4.80 -1.52
N ILE A 44 11.36 -4.72 -2.73
CA ILE A 44 10.77 -3.97 -3.85
C ILE A 44 9.51 -4.68 -4.37
N PHE A 45 9.47 -6.01 -4.37
CA PHE A 45 8.29 -6.79 -4.77
C PHE A 45 7.16 -6.79 -3.75
N SER A 46 7.39 -6.31 -2.53
CA SER A 46 6.38 -6.25 -1.46
C SER A 46 5.53 -4.97 -1.48
N ILE A 47 5.72 -4.09 -2.45
CA ILE A 47 4.84 -2.93 -2.65
C ILE A 47 3.59 -3.44 -3.37
N GLU A 48 2.57 -3.80 -2.62
CA GLU A 48 1.23 -3.99 -3.16
C GLU A 48 0.72 -2.62 -3.62
N LEU A 49 0.88 -2.34 -4.91
CA LEU A 49 0.27 -1.17 -5.51
C LEU A 49 -1.22 -1.48 -5.66
N SER A 50 -2.06 -0.87 -4.82
CA SER A 50 -3.50 -0.92 -5.02
C SER A 50 -3.83 -0.44 -6.43
N ALA A 51 -4.52 -1.30 -7.16
CA ALA A 51 -4.76 -1.04 -8.57
C ALA A 51 -6.11 -0.38 -8.84
N GLN A 52 -7.00 -0.32 -7.84
CA GLN A 52 -8.28 0.37 -7.94
C GLN A 52 -8.13 1.78 -7.37
N SER A 53 -8.63 2.77 -8.10
CA SER A 53 -8.51 4.16 -7.69
C SER A 53 -9.80 4.95 -7.95
N LEU A 54 -10.07 5.85 -7.01
CA LEU A 54 -11.06 6.92 -7.12
C LEU A 54 -10.44 8.06 -7.93
N SER A 55 -11.16 8.60 -8.90
CA SER A 55 -10.68 9.73 -9.69
C SER A 55 -11.82 10.68 -10.06
N GLY A 56 -11.44 11.93 -10.37
CA GLY A 56 -12.39 12.99 -10.62
C GLY A 56 -12.97 13.59 -9.33
N SER A 57 -14.17 14.16 -9.44
CA SER A 57 -14.87 14.82 -8.34
C SER A 57 -15.70 13.80 -7.54
N TRP A 58 -15.62 13.90 -6.23
CA TRP A 58 -16.36 13.05 -5.31
C TRP A 58 -17.05 13.88 -4.25
N GLY A 59 -18.23 13.43 -3.83
CA GLY A 59 -19.00 14.11 -2.81
C GLY A 59 -20.15 13.29 -2.26
N TYR A 60 -20.96 13.95 -1.45
CA TYR A 60 -22.13 13.37 -0.84
C TYR A 60 -23.25 14.41 -0.72
N LYS A 61 -24.46 13.93 -0.55
CA LYS A 61 -25.63 14.72 -0.17
C LYS A 61 -26.39 13.98 0.93
N ILE A 62 -26.73 14.68 2.01
CA ILE A 62 -27.61 14.17 3.05
C ILE A 62 -28.96 14.85 2.91
N ASP A 63 -30.03 14.06 2.89
CA ASP A 63 -31.41 14.52 2.83
C ASP A 63 -32.28 13.71 3.82
N GLY A 64 -32.60 14.33 4.95
CA GLY A 64 -33.21 13.63 6.07
C GLY A 64 -32.36 12.45 6.54
N LYS A 65 -32.91 11.23 6.49
CA LYS A 65 -32.19 10.02 6.90
C LYS A 65 -31.47 9.31 5.75
N GLN A 66 -31.43 9.91 4.57
CA GLN A 66 -30.76 9.33 3.43
C GLN A 66 -29.44 10.06 3.14
N ILE A 67 -28.48 9.32 2.63
CA ILE A 67 -27.24 9.82 2.12
C ILE A 67 -27.02 9.29 0.71
N THR A 68 -26.62 10.16 -0.20
CA THR A 68 -26.19 9.79 -1.54
C THR A 68 -24.69 10.06 -1.65
N LEU A 69 -23.92 9.03 -2.00
CA LEU A 69 -22.53 9.16 -2.46
C LEU A 69 -22.53 9.32 -3.98
N TYR A 70 -21.78 10.28 -4.47
CA TYR A 70 -21.58 10.45 -5.90
C TYR A 70 -20.11 10.71 -6.22
N GLY A 71 -19.71 10.28 -7.42
CA GLY A 71 -18.35 10.45 -7.89
C GLY A 71 -18.18 10.11 -9.35
N ASP A 72 -17.12 10.65 -9.94
CA ASP A 72 -16.93 10.56 -11.39
C ASP A 72 -16.50 9.16 -11.80
N LYS A 73 -15.50 8.56 -11.13
CA LYS A 73 -14.90 7.32 -11.63
C LYS A 73 -14.21 6.48 -10.57
N ILE A 74 -14.41 5.15 -10.67
CA ILE A 74 -13.57 4.12 -10.07
C ILE A 74 -12.93 3.34 -11.21
N ARG A 75 -11.61 3.20 -11.22
CA ARG A 75 -10.90 2.46 -12.26
C ARG A 75 -10.02 1.36 -11.67
N ASN A 76 -10.01 0.20 -12.34
CA ASN A 76 -9.04 -0.84 -12.09
C ASN A 76 -7.87 -0.70 -13.07
N TYR A 77 -6.69 -0.32 -12.56
CA TYR A 77 -5.46 -0.11 -13.34
C TYR A 77 -4.61 -1.37 -13.49
N ASN A 78 -5.06 -2.53 -13.00
CA ASN A 78 -4.37 -3.79 -13.23
C ASN A 78 -4.19 -4.07 -14.71
N ASN A 79 -3.11 -4.77 -15.06
CA ASN A 79 -2.83 -5.19 -16.44
C ASN A 79 -3.58 -6.47 -16.83
N GLY A 80 -4.30 -7.10 -15.90
CA GLY A 80 -5.07 -8.31 -16.14
C GLY A 80 -5.78 -8.77 -14.85
N GLY A 81 -6.72 -9.71 -15.00
CA GLY A 81 -7.51 -10.23 -13.90
C GLY A 81 -8.73 -9.36 -13.58
N ARG A 82 -9.30 -9.61 -12.41
CA ARG A 82 -10.49 -8.95 -11.88
C ARG A 82 -10.25 -8.61 -10.42
N SER A 83 -10.77 -7.48 -9.96
CA SER A 83 -10.72 -7.12 -8.54
C SER A 83 -11.53 -8.11 -7.69
N GLY A 84 -11.31 -8.10 -6.39
CA GLY A 84 -12.28 -8.60 -5.43
C GLY A 84 -13.56 -7.77 -5.45
N THR A 85 -14.53 -8.16 -4.63
CA THR A 85 -15.74 -7.36 -4.42
C THR A 85 -15.36 -6.01 -3.83
N LEU A 86 -15.87 -4.93 -4.44
CA LEU A 86 -15.58 -3.57 -4.02
C LEU A 86 -16.65 -3.04 -3.08
N LYS A 87 -16.29 -2.08 -2.25
CA LYS A 87 -17.21 -1.26 -1.45
C LYS A 87 -16.84 0.20 -1.52
N LEU A 88 -17.86 1.04 -1.56
CA LEU A 88 -17.74 2.46 -1.24
C LEU A 88 -18.31 2.70 0.15
N ALA A 89 -17.58 3.46 0.97
CA ALA A 89 -18.05 3.86 2.28
C ALA A 89 -17.71 5.33 2.54
N ILE A 90 -18.51 5.99 3.37
CA ILE A 90 -18.19 7.33 3.88
C ILE A 90 -18.13 7.28 5.40
N TYR A 91 -17.04 7.86 5.93
CA TYR A 91 -16.76 7.92 7.36
C TYR A 91 -16.65 9.37 7.83
N ALA A 92 -17.13 9.59 9.05
CA ALA A 92 -16.91 10.81 9.82
C ALA A 92 -15.79 10.58 10.84
N THR A 93 -14.70 11.33 10.74
CA THR A 93 -13.52 11.22 11.58
C THR A 93 -13.25 12.53 12.31
N SER A 94 -12.60 12.50 13.46
CA SER A 94 -12.27 13.72 14.21
C SER A 94 -11.24 14.60 13.48
N TYR A 95 -10.41 14.01 12.65
CA TYR A 95 -9.38 14.67 11.84
C TYR A 95 -9.40 14.13 10.41
N PRO A 96 -8.92 14.88 9.41
CA PRO A 96 -8.79 14.39 8.05
C PRO A 96 -8.01 13.07 8.01
N TYR A 97 -8.56 12.08 7.32
CA TYR A 97 -7.92 10.79 7.15
C TYR A 97 -6.77 10.90 6.14
N ASN A 98 -5.62 10.31 6.47
CA ASN A 98 -4.40 10.36 5.68
C ASN A 98 -3.77 8.99 5.43
N GLY A 99 -4.58 7.93 5.52
CA GLY A 99 -4.15 6.55 5.29
C GLY A 99 -4.06 5.69 6.55
N GLY A 100 -3.90 4.38 6.35
CA GLY A 100 -3.81 3.39 7.42
C GLY A 100 -5.18 2.94 7.95
N SER A 101 -5.25 2.56 9.23
CA SER A 101 -6.52 2.17 9.86
C SER A 101 -7.41 3.37 10.09
N ILE A 102 -8.69 3.26 9.71
CA ILE A 102 -9.66 4.32 9.94
C ILE A 102 -10.32 4.17 11.33
N ASN A 103 -10.37 5.28 12.07
CA ASN A 103 -11.08 5.37 13.33
C ASN A 103 -12.12 6.49 13.23
N GLY A 104 -13.39 6.13 13.20
CA GLY A 104 -14.49 7.07 13.02
C GLY A 104 -15.84 6.38 12.91
N TYR A 105 -16.85 7.16 12.61
CA TYR A 105 -18.24 6.69 12.47
C TYR A 105 -18.55 6.45 11.00
N LYS A 106 -18.91 5.22 10.65
CA LYS A 106 -19.39 4.88 9.30
C LYS A 106 -20.78 5.46 9.11
N LEU A 107 -20.93 6.41 8.21
CA LEU A 107 -22.22 7.03 7.89
C LEU A 107 -23.03 6.17 6.92
N TYR A 108 -22.37 5.57 5.93
CA TYR A 108 -22.98 4.75 4.89
C TYR A 108 -21.93 3.86 4.23
N GLU A 109 -22.36 2.71 3.74
CA GLU A 109 -21.59 1.88 2.80
C GLU A 109 -22.50 1.23 1.76
N THR A 110 -21.95 0.99 0.58
CA THR A 110 -22.58 0.22 -0.49
C THR A 110 -21.57 -0.72 -1.13
N GLN A 111 -22.04 -1.92 -1.49
CA GLN A 111 -21.24 -2.89 -2.21
C GLN A 111 -21.32 -2.63 -3.71
N LEU A 112 -20.20 -2.81 -4.39
CA LEU A 112 -20.09 -2.80 -5.84
C LEU A 112 -19.60 -4.18 -6.30
N GLU A 113 -19.94 -4.53 -7.53
CA GLU A 113 -19.43 -5.74 -8.13
C GLU A 113 -17.92 -5.64 -8.39
N PRO A 114 -17.20 -6.79 -8.52
CA PRO A 114 -15.83 -6.79 -8.96
C PRO A 114 -15.64 -6.13 -10.31
N LEU A 115 -14.51 -5.46 -10.51
CA LEU A 115 -14.18 -4.71 -11.71
C LEU A 115 -13.01 -5.35 -12.48
N ASP A 116 -13.21 -5.65 -13.75
CA ASP A 116 -12.17 -6.23 -14.60
C ASP A 116 -11.02 -5.23 -14.83
N ALA A 117 -9.81 -5.74 -15.02
CA ALA A 117 -8.64 -4.94 -15.32
C ALA A 117 -8.84 -4.03 -16.54
N GLY A 118 -8.47 -2.75 -16.40
CA GLY A 118 -8.65 -1.72 -17.42
C GLY A 118 -10.05 -1.12 -17.53
N TYR A 119 -11.05 -1.69 -16.83
CA TYR A 119 -12.42 -1.17 -16.81
C TYR A 119 -12.64 -0.11 -15.73
N SER A 120 -13.77 0.58 -15.85
CA SER A 120 -14.18 1.65 -14.90
C SER A 120 -15.67 1.62 -14.64
N TYR A 121 -16.06 1.93 -13.41
CA TYR A 121 -17.37 2.51 -13.10
C TYR A 121 -17.30 4.01 -13.32
N ASN A 122 -18.30 4.58 -13.96
CA ASN A 122 -18.40 6.03 -14.21
C ASN A 122 -19.75 6.52 -13.69
N ASP A 123 -19.81 7.82 -13.40
CA ASP A 123 -21.06 8.50 -12.99
C ASP A 123 -21.74 7.80 -11.81
N ILE A 124 -20.95 7.50 -10.77
CA ILE A 124 -21.39 6.76 -9.60
C ILE A 124 -22.40 7.60 -8.81
N SER A 125 -23.54 6.99 -8.46
CA SER A 125 -24.52 7.59 -7.57
C SER A 125 -25.22 6.49 -6.79
N ASN A 126 -24.95 6.39 -5.49
CA ASN A 126 -25.50 5.37 -4.62
C ASN A 126 -26.16 6.03 -3.40
N THR A 127 -27.44 5.72 -3.17
CA THR A 127 -28.23 6.27 -2.07
C THR A 127 -28.62 5.18 -1.08
N GLY A 128 -28.54 5.48 0.21
CA GLY A 128 -28.96 4.60 1.28
C GLY A 128 -29.21 5.32 2.60
N TRP A 129 -29.41 4.55 3.67
CA TRP A 129 -29.65 5.10 5.00
C TRP A 129 -28.35 5.65 5.61
N CYS A 130 -28.45 6.88 6.13
CA CYS A 130 -27.36 7.54 6.85
C CYS A 130 -27.41 7.16 8.32
N THR A 131 -26.30 6.64 8.84
CA THR A 131 -26.09 6.46 10.28
C THR A 131 -25.38 7.71 10.80
N TYR A 132 -26.08 8.54 11.56
CA TYR A 132 -25.50 9.79 12.09
C TYR A 132 -24.49 9.49 13.21
N PRO A 133 -23.33 10.20 13.22
CA PRO A 133 -22.44 10.18 14.38
C PRO A 133 -23.07 10.96 15.54
N PRO A 134 -22.49 10.90 16.74
CA PRO A 134 -22.84 11.84 17.81
C PRO A 134 -22.70 13.30 17.37
N THR A 135 -23.44 14.20 18.04
CA THR A 135 -23.33 15.65 17.74
C THR A 135 -21.86 16.10 17.85
N GLY A 136 -21.36 16.72 16.80
CA GLY A 136 -19.96 17.14 16.72
C GLY A 136 -19.60 17.70 15.36
N SER A 137 -18.31 18.02 15.20
CA SER A 137 -17.74 18.49 13.95
C SER A 137 -16.72 17.44 13.44
N TYR A 138 -16.90 16.97 12.22
CA TYR A 138 -16.14 15.85 11.66
C TYR A 138 -15.62 16.17 10.26
N SER A 139 -14.42 15.69 9.97
CA SER A 139 -13.95 15.55 8.60
C SER A 139 -14.58 14.32 7.97
N LEU A 140 -14.98 14.40 6.71
CA LEU A 140 -15.57 13.27 5.99
C LEU A 140 -14.60 12.70 4.98
N THR A 141 -14.58 11.36 4.90
CA THR A 141 -13.70 10.65 3.97
C THR A 141 -14.49 9.56 3.25
N ILE A 142 -14.36 9.55 1.93
CA ILE A 142 -14.89 8.47 1.08
C ILE A 142 -13.78 7.45 0.91
N LEU A 143 -14.09 6.19 1.16
CA LEU A 143 -13.19 5.05 1.07
C LEU A 143 -13.63 4.12 -0.06
N LEU A 144 -12.67 3.66 -0.83
CA LEU A 144 -12.81 2.48 -1.67
C LEU A 144 -12.15 1.31 -0.96
N LEU A 145 -12.91 0.23 -0.77
CA LEU A 145 -12.41 -0.99 -0.15
C LEU A 145 -12.54 -2.15 -1.15
N GLU A 146 -11.59 -3.06 -1.10
CA GLU A 146 -11.57 -4.30 -1.87
C GLU A 146 -11.53 -5.50 -0.93
N TYR A 147 -12.27 -6.55 -1.28
CA TYR A 147 -12.26 -7.81 -0.56
C TYR A 147 -11.19 -8.75 -1.14
N SER A 148 -10.25 -9.19 -0.28
CA SER A 148 -9.37 -10.32 -0.57
C SER A 148 -9.61 -11.45 0.43
N TYR A 149 -9.15 -11.33 1.65
CA TYR A 149 -9.52 -12.15 2.81
C TYR A 149 -10.41 -11.36 3.77
N ASN A 150 -10.22 -10.05 3.80
CA ASN A 150 -11.01 -9.03 4.49
C ASN A 150 -11.19 -7.86 3.55
N TYR A 151 -12.05 -6.90 3.93
CA TYR A 151 -12.13 -5.61 3.24
C TYR A 151 -10.97 -4.72 3.67
N GLU A 152 -10.14 -4.34 2.72
CA GLU A 152 -9.00 -3.44 2.92
C GLU A 152 -9.21 -2.14 2.15
N ILE A 153 -8.77 -1.02 2.72
CA ILE A 153 -8.85 0.29 2.07
C ILE A 153 -7.80 0.31 0.97
N VAL A 154 -8.26 0.43 -0.28
CA VAL A 154 -7.40 0.47 -1.46
C VAL A 154 -7.21 1.88 -1.98
N ASP A 155 -8.17 2.79 -1.74
CA ASP A 155 -8.05 4.20 -2.06
C ASP A 155 -9.01 5.04 -1.23
N TYR A 156 -8.79 6.35 -1.15
CA TYR A 156 -9.65 7.26 -0.39
C TYR A 156 -9.59 8.69 -0.92
N ILE A 157 -10.65 9.44 -0.62
CA ILE A 157 -10.71 10.88 -0.81
C ILE A 157 -11.22 11.53 0.47
N SER A 158 -10.38 12.30 1.13
CA SER A 158 -10.78 13.16 2.24
C SER A 158 -11.42 14.44 1.66
N LEU A 159 -12.66 14.68 2.08
CA LEU A 159 -13.40 15.87 1.63
C LEU A 159 -12.96 17.10 2.42
N ASP A 160 -12.96 18.24 1.74
CA ASP A 160 -12.52 19.49 2.37
C ASP A 160 -13.50 19.96 3.45
N GLY A 161 -12.93 20.55 4.50
CA GLY A 161 -13.66 21.16 5.59
C GLY A 161 -14.21 20.17 6.64
N TYR A 162 -15.09 20.70 7.49
CA TYR A 162 -15.74 19.96 8.56
C TYR A 162 -17.25 20.04 8.43
N THR A 163 -17.90 18.90 8.60
CA THR A 163 -19.39 18.80 8.63
C THR A 163 -19.84 18.70 10.09
N ARG A 164 -20.85 19.48 10.46
CA ARG A 164 -21.44 19.45 11.78
C ARG A 164 -22.71 18.56 11.76
N PHE A 165 -22.76 17.65 12.69
CA PHE A 165 -23.91 16.78 12.96
C PHE A 165 -24.53 17.09 14.30
#